data_0115d17fb98e341dad22fb6e1a6d9dba
#
_entry.id   0115d17fb98e341dad22fb6e1a6d9dba
#
_cell.length_a   1.000
_cell.length_b   1.000
_cell.length_c   1.000
_cell.angle_alpha   90.00
_cell.angle_beta   90.00
_cell.angle_gamma   90.00
#
_symmetry.space_group_name_H-M   'P 1'
#
loop_
_entity.id
_entity.type
_entity.pdbx_description
1 polymer ?
#
loop_
_entity_poly.entity_id
_entity_poly.type
_entity_poly.pdbx_seq_one_letter_code
_entity_poly.pdbx_strand_id
1 'polypeptide(L)'
;MSSKKQKIENPKKETGPQIQKLMEMPVTARLVLGECNLEIEEILRLGQGSMLVLDTNVKENLKLYISDEEIAKAKSVTIGDNLGAKITEISSTEK
;
A
#
# COMPACT_ATOMS: atom_id res chain seq x y z
N MET A 1 13.25 13.65 -10.99
CA MET A 1 13.31 13.26 -10.67
C MET A 1 13.42 12.79 -10.02
N SER A 2 13.53 12.43 -9.70
CA SER A 2 13.61 11.87 -9.16
C SER A 2 13.53 11.20 -8.51
N SER A 3 13.49 10.75 -8.43
CA SER A 3 13.14 10.05 -7.93
C SER A 3 13.55 9.51 -7.05
N LYS A 4 13.32 9.38 -6.24
CA LYS A 4 13.65 8.87 -5.36
C LYS A 4 13.29 7.68 -5.30
N LYS A 5 13.87 6.80 -5.64
CA LYS A 5 13.60 5.61 -5.47
C LYS A 5 13.85 5.22 -4.18
N GLN A 6 13.08 4.64 -3.45
CA GLN A 6 13.30 4.09 -2.21
C GLN A 6 14.15 2.95 -2.40
N LYS A 7 15.18 2.75 -1.69
CA LYS A 7 16.02 1.66 -1.77
C LYS A 7 15.63 0.61 -0.88
N ILE A 8 15.37 -0.55 -1.30
CA ILE A 8 15.07 -1.68 -0.44
C ILE A 8 16.33 -2.45 -0.26
N GLU A 9 16.79 -2.57 0.96
CA GLU A 9 18.01 -3.28 1.22
C GLU A 9 17.73 -4.72 1.39
N ASN A 10 18.26 -5.56 0.57
CA ASN A 10 18.03 -6.98 0.67
C ASN A 10 19.31 -7.71 0.32
N PRO A 11 20.21 -7.76 1.24
CA PRO A 11 21.53 -8.29 0.95
C PRO A 11 21.58 -9.71 0.51
N LYS A 12 20.56 -10.47 0.78
CA LYS A 12 20.63 -11.77 0.35
C LYS A 12 20.23 -11.98 -1.05
N LYS A 13 19.79 -11.06 -1.80
CA LYS A 13 19.36 -11.33 -3.09
C LYS A 13 20.46 -11.26 -4.07
N GLU A 14 20.64 -12.24 -4.86
CA GLU A 14 21.61 -12.23 -5.83
C GLU A 14 20.97 -12.35 -7.15
N THR A 15 21.11 -11.58 -8.13
CA THR A 15 20.39 -11.64 -9.38
C THR A 15 21.34 -11.59 -10.55
N GLY A 16 20.98 -12.19 -11.62
CA GLY A 16 21.72 -12.10 -12.84
C GLY A 16 21.40 -10.84 -13.60
N PRO A 17 22.05 -10.61 -14.71
CA PRO A 17 21.85 -9.36 -15.45
C PRO A 17 20.48 -9.14 -15.96
N GLN A 18 19.82 -10.18 -16.48
CA GLN A 18 18.52 -10.02 -16.99
C GLN A 18 17.54 -9.74 -15.89
N ILE A 19 17.71 -10.40 -14.78
CA ILE A 19 16.81 -10.22 -13.67
C ILE A 19 16.99 -8.83 -13.09
N GLN A 20 18.16 -8.29 -13.14
CA GLN A 20 18.37 -6.96 -12.65
C GLN A 20 17.57 -5.95 -13.44
N LYS A 21 17.43 -6.14 -14.73
CA LYS A 21 16.63 -5.24 -15.50
C LYS A 21 15.20 -5.29 -15.10
N LEU A 22 14.68 -6.48 -14.84
CA LEU A 22 13.32 -6.60 -14.39
C LEU A 22 13.14 -5.98 -13.03
N MET A 23 14.13 -6.08 -12.18
CA MET A 23 14.01 -5.57 -10.85
C MET A 23 14.06 -4.06 -10.80
N GLU A 24 14.39 -3.43 -11.90
CA GLU A 24 14.41 -1.99 -11.91
C GLU A 24 13.13 -1.41 -12.47
N MET A 25 12.18 -2.24 -12.83
CA MET A 25 10.94 -1.74 -13.38
C MET A 25 10.09 -1.19 -12.25
N PRO A 26 9.53 -0.01 -12.42
CA PRO A 26 8.73 0.57 -11.36
C PRO A 26 7.35 -0.05 -11.30
N VAL A 27 6.84 -0.24 -10.12
CA VAL A 27 5.48 -0.67 -9.93
C VAL A 27 4.87 0.21 -8.86
N THR A 28 3.57 0.24 -8.79
CA THR A 28 2.88 1.07 -7.84
C THR A 28 2.35 0.23 -6.70
N ALA A 29 2.63 0.65 -5.50
CA ALA A 29 2.09 -0.01 -4.32
C ALA A 29 1.00 0.88 -3.73
N ARG A 30 -0.11 0.28 -3.31
CA ARG A 30 -1.21 1.01 -2.73
C ARG A 30 -1.51 0.47 -1.36
N LEU A 31 -1.71 1.35 -0.41
CA LEU A 31 -2.12 0.94 0.92
C LEU A 31 -3.60 1.27 1.04
N VAL A 32 -4.41 0.25 1.22
CA VAL A 32 -5.86 0.41 1.23
C VAL A 32 -6.34 0.51 2.66
N LEU A 33 -7.00 1.60 2.99
CA LEU A 33 -7.48 1.81 4.34
C LEU A 33 -8.73 1.02 4.64
N GLY A 34 -9.60 0.84 3.68
CA GLY A 34 -10.83 0.13 3.91
C GLY A 34 -11.88 0.57 2.93
N GLU A 35 -13.08 0.08 3.11
CA GLU A 35 -14.17 0.38 2.20
C GLU A 35 -15.42 0.69 2.98
N CYS A 36 -16.34 1.36 2.35
CA CYS A 36 -17.65 1.52 2.92
C CYS A 36 -18.64 1.58 1.78
N ASN A 37 -19.86 1.20 2.06
CA ASN A 37 -20.91 1.23 1.06
C ASN A 37 -21.77 2.44 1.32
N LEU A 38 -22.03 3.20 0.29
CA LEU A 38 -22.85 4.40 0.40
C LEU A 38 -23.97 4.34 -0.61
N GLU A 39 -25.10 4.88 -0.24
CA GLU A 39 -26.16 5.04 -1.21
C GLU A 39 -25.91 6.31 -1.96
N ILE A 40 -26.43 6.38 -3.16
CA ILE A 40 -26.20 7.55 -3.99
C ILE A 40 -26.66 8.81 -3.28
N GLU A 41 -27.75 8.71 -2.55
CA GLU A 41 -28.25 9.84 -1.82
C GLU A 41 -27.22 10.35 -0.83
N GLU A 42 -26.51 9.46 -0.18
CA GLU A 42 -25.48 9.85 0.75
C GLU A 42 -24.29 10.49 0.05
N ILE A 43 -23.94 9.98 -1.12
CA ILE A 43 -22.84 10.53 -1.86
C ILE A 43 -23.14 11.97 -2.25
N LEU A 44 -24.39 12.24 -2.61
CA LEU A 44 -24.77 13.57 -3.02
C LEU A 44 -24.75 14.58 -1.87
N ARG A 45 -24.74 14.09 -0.66
CA ARG A 45 -24.69 14.97 0.49
C ARG A 45 -23.31 15.18 1.04
N LEU A 46 -22.30 14.56 0.42
CA LEU A 46 -20.95 14.70 0.93
C LEU A 46 -20.46 16.12 0.70
N GLY A 47 -19.71 16.62 1.63
CA GLY A 47 -19.14 17.94 1.52
C GLY A 47 -17.96 18.04 2.44
N GLN A 48 -17.43 19.22 2.53
CA GLN A 48 -16.28 19.44 3.35
C GLN A 48 -16.64 19.15 4.79
N GLY A 49 -15.86 18.36 5.46
CA GLY A 49 -16.13 17.99 6.84
C GLY A 49 -16.92 16.72 7.02
N SER A 50 -17.41 16.12 5.93
CA SER A 50 -18.13 14.87 6.04
C SER A 50 -17.16 13.78 6.47
N MET A 51 -17.67 12.78 7.15
CA MET A 51 -16.83 11.69 7.61
C MET A 51 -17.42 10.38 7.15
N LEU A 52 -16.57 9.46 6.76
CA LEU A 52 -17.00 8.15 6.35
C LEU A 52 -16.45 7.13 7.31
N VAL A 53 -17.21 6.12 7.59
CA VAL A 53 -16.79 5.05 8.47
C VAL A 53 -16.42 3.88 7.57
N LEU A 54 -15.18 3.46 7.65
CA LEU A 54 -14.72 2.36 6.82
C LEU A 54 -14.87 1.05 7.56
N ASP A 55 -14.82 -0.02 6.81
CA ASP A 55 -15.04 -1.34 7.38
C ASP A 55 -13.84 -1.90 8.13
N THR A 56 -12.74 -1.18 8.15
CA THR A 56 -11.53 -1.65 8.81
C THR A 56 -11.50 -1.15 10.24
N ASN A 57 -11.24 -2.06 11.16
CA ASN A 57 -11.13 -1.70 12.54
C ASN A 57 -9.80 -1.00 12.75
N VAL A 58 -9.74 -0.02 13.65
CA VAL A 58 -8.52 0.72 13.85
C VAL A 58 -7.35 -0.15 14.29
N LYS A 59 -7.64 -1.30 14.84
CA LYS A 59 -6.57 -2.18 15.27
C LYS A 59 -6.12 -3.17 14.23
N GLU A 60 -6.81 -3.21 13.10
CA GLU A 60 -6.44 -4.15 12.07
C GLU A 60 -5.34 -3.60 11.21
N ASN A 61 -4.59 -4.49 10.61
CA ASN A 61 -3.59 -4.05 9.66
C ASN A 61 -4.25 -3.73 8.35
N LEU A 62 -3.65 -2.84 7.62
CA LEU A 62 -4.16 -2.42 6.33
C LEU A 62 -3.57 -3.32 5.26
N LYS A 63 -4.21 -3.35 4.12
CA LYS A 63 -3.75 -4.22 3.05
C LYS A 63 -2.92 -3.44 2.07
N LEU A 64 -1.80 -4.02 1.70
CA LEU A 64 -0.91 -3.41 0.73
C LEU A 64 -1.03 -4.19 -0.57
N TYR A 65 -1.32 -3.46 -1.64
CA TYR A 65 -1.49 -4.08 -2.93
C TYR A 65 -0.42 -3.61 -3.89
N ILE A 66 0.00 -4.50 -4.76
CA ILE A 66 0.86 -4.13 -5.86
C ILE A 66 0.09 -4.57 -7.08
N SER A 67 -0.20 -3.63 -7.96
CA SER A 67 -1.15 -3.85 -9.02
C SER A 67 -2.47 -4.20 -8.37
N ASP A 68 -3.05 -5.28 -8.64
CA ASP A 68 -4.32 -5.62 -8.04
C ASP A 68 -4.22 -6.80 -7.10
N GLU A 69 -3.04 -7.09 -6.66
CA GLU A 69 -2.84 -8.24 -5.84
C GLU A 69 -2.39 -7.86 -4.45
N GLU A 70 -3.01 -8.43 -3.44
CA GLU A 70 -2.63 -8.14 -2.07
C GLU A 70 -1.31 -8.84 -1.78
N ILE A 71 -0.31 -8.08 -1.43
CA ILE A 71 1.02 -8.62 -1.20
C ILE A 71 1.33 -8.72 0.28
N ALA A 72 0.82 -7.80 1.06
CA ALA A 72 1.23 -7.76 2.46
C ALA A 72 0.21 -7.01 3.27
N LYS A 73 0.39 -7.04 4.58
CA LYS A 73 -0.40 -6.23 5.47
C LYS A 73 0.55 -5.26 6.15
N ALA A 74 0.07 -4.10 6.47
CA ALA A 74 0.93 -3.06 6.98
C ALA A 74 0.17 -2.12 7.89
N LYS A 75 0.91 -1.34 8.63
CA LYS A 75 0.32 -0.31 9.43
C LYS A 75 0.81 1.01 8.90
N SER A 76 -0.03 2.03 8.98
CA SER A 76 0.40 3.32 8.52
C SER A 76 1.30 3.93 9.57
N VAL A 77 2.31 4.62 9.13
CA VAL A 77 3.26 5.28 10.01
C VAL A 77 3.59 6.61 9.38
N THR A 78 4.24 7.45 10.14
CA THR A 78 4.65 8.74 9.63
C THR A 78 6.16 8.70 9.42
N ILE A 79 6.59 9.06 8.24
CA ILE A 79 8.00 9.10 7.94
C ILE A 79 8.30 10.50 7.44
N GLY A 80 8.95 11.30 8.27
CA GLY A 80 9.14 12.70 7.93
C GLY A 80 7.80 13.38 7.81
N ASP A 81 7.55 13.99 6.68
CA ASP A 81 6.29 14.66 6.45
C ASP A 81 5.32 13.81 5.66
N ASN A 82 5.65 12.57 5.42
CA ASN A 82 4.81 11.71 4.60
C ASN A 82 4.26 10.55 5.38
N LEU A 83 3.20 9.99 4.87
CA LEU A 83 2.70 8.76 5.43
C LEU A 83 3.48 7.63 4.82
N GLY A 84 3.73 6.63 5.59
CA GLY A 84 4.41 5.45 5.10
C GLY A 84 3.68 4.21 5.56
N ALA A 85 4.22 3.09 5.21
CA ALA A 85 3.64 1.81 5.58
C ALA A 85 4.71 0.94 6.20
N LYS A 86 4.39 0.37 7.34
CA LYS A 86 5.32 -0.54 7.98
C LYS A 86 4.75 -1.94 7.78
N ILE A 87 5.48 -2.78 7.08
CA ILE A 87 5.00 -4.11 6.78
C ILE A 87 4.94 -4.95 8.04
N THR A 88 3.81 -5.54 8.29
CA THR A 88 3.65 -6.38 9.47
C THR A 88 3.52 -7.84 9.10
N GLU A 89 3.14 -8.13 7.87
CA GLU A 89 2.94 -9.49 7.48
C GLU A 89 2.96 -9.61 5.97
N ILE A 90 3.56 -10.64 5.44
CA ILE A 90 3.57 -10.86 4.00
C ILE A 90 2.42 -11.81 3.68
N SER A 91 1.52 -11.35 2.83
CA SER A 91 0.37 -12.15 2.49
C SER A 91 0.60 -13.02 1.28
N SER A 92 1.40 -12.55 0.37
CA SER A 92 1.57 -13.27 -0.85
C SER A 92 2.36 -14.50 -0.65
N THR A 93 1.96 -15.60 -1.21
CA THR A 93 2.75 -16.73 -1.07
C THR A 93 3.12 -17.05 -2.40
N GLU A 94 4.19 -17.51 -2.59
CA GLU A 94 4.55 -17.78 -3.73
C GLU A 94 4.22 -18.96 -4.10
N LYS A 95 3.91 -19.39 -4.82
CA LYS A 95 3.50 -20.56 -5.10
C LYS A 95 4.11 -21.01 -6.04
#